data_90546755fe88fd5c1853a4a28bdf047a
#
_entry.id   90546755fe88fd5c1853a4a28bdf047a
#
_cell.length_a   1.000
_cell.length_b   1.000
_cell.length_c   1.000
_cell.angle_alpha   90.00
_cell.angle_beta   90.00
_cell.angle_gamma   90.00
#
_symmetry.space_group_name_H-M   'P 1'
#
loop_
_entity.id
_entity.type
_entity.pdbx_description
1 polymer ?
#
loop_
_entity_poly.entity_id
_entity_poly.type
_entity_poly.pdbx_seq_one_letter_code
_entity_poly.pdbx_strand_id
1 'polypeptide(L)'
;MMKCVDPTARPEDFRRPGHVFPLIAKKGGVLEREGHTEATVDLCRLAGLKEVGLCCEIMKDDGTMARLDDVAAFAKRHGLKMMTIADLIAYRRKVDKLVEKVEEVDLPTGHGHFRLSMYKSRITGLEHLALVKGDVGDGRPALVRVHSECFTGDVLGSERCDCGPQLHAAMEMVEREGRGAVLYMRQEGRGIGLENKLHAYRKQEEGLDTVEANVALGFAPDLRDYGEGAQILEDLGIRKLRLMTNNPCKIAGLEGYGLEIVERVPIVIPANAHDKRYLDTKREKMGHIL
;
A
#
# COMPACT_ATOMS: atom_id res chain seq x y z
N MET A 1 -8.57 34.04 -6.13
CA MET A 1 -7.93 33.13 -5.13
C MET A 1 -8.26 33.52 -3.68
N MET A 2 -7.99 34.74 -3.20
CA MET A 2 -8.25 35.09 -1.78
C MET A 2 -9.67 34.79 -1.34
N LYS A 3 -10.67 35.03 -2.18
CA LYS A 3 -12.08 34.71 -1.87
C LYS A 3 -12.38 33.20 -1.78
N CYS A 4 -11.58 32.32 -2.41
CA CYS A 4 -11.77 30.87 -2.29
C CYS A 4 -11.37 30.31 -0.91
N VAL A 5 -10.61 31.06 -0.14
CA VAL A 5 -10.17 30.69 1.23
C VAL A 5 -10.83 31.55 2.32
N ASP A 6 -11.69 32.47 1.93
CA ASP A 6 -12.43 33.37 2.82
C ASP A 6 -13.71 32.67 3.30
N PRO A 7 -13.85 32.35 4.60
CA PRO A 7 -15.05 31.69 5.11
C PRO A 7 -16.31 32.56 5.03
N THR A 8 -16.16 33.87 4.74
CA THR A 8 -17.28 34.80 4.57
C THR A 8 -17.64 35.02 3.10
N ALA A 9 -16.96 34.34 2.16
CA ALA A 9 -17.22 34.48 0.75
C ALA A 9 -18.64 34.02 0.40
N ARG A 10 -19.27 34.74 -0.50
CA ARG A 10 -20.61 34.46 -1.02
C ARG A 10 -20.57 34.16 -2.53
N PRO A 11 -21.59 33.51 -3.10
CA PRO A 11 -21.64 33.25 -4.53
C PRO A 11 -21.47 34.48 -5.40
N GLU A 12 -21.92 35.65 -4.91
CA GLU A 12 -21.83 36.93 -5.59
C GLU A 12 -20.42 37.50 -5.68
N ASP A 13 -19.52 37.05 -4.83
CA ASP A 13 -18.11 37.42 -4.87
C ASP A 13 -17.38 36.82 -6.10
N PHE A 14 -18.02 35.89 -6.80
CA PHE A 14 -17.47 35.18 -7.95
C PHE A 14 -18.23 35.54 -9.23
N ARG A 15 -17.46 35.86 -10.27
CA ARG A 15 -18.02 36.12 -11.58
C ARG A 15 -18.34 34.82 -12.31
N ARG A 16 -19.54 34.70 -12.85
CA ARG A 16 -20.02 33.60 -13.70
C ARG A 16 -20.73 34.15 -14.93
N PRO A 17 -20.27 33.80 -16.17
CA PRO A 17 -19.12 32.97 -16.52
C PRO A 17 -17.78 33.59 -16.15
N GLY A 18 -16.71 32.74 -15.94
CA GLY A 18 -15.37 33.14 -15.59
C GLY A 18 -14.32 32.34 -16.38
N HIS A 19 -13.04 32.74 -16.25
CA HIS A 19 -11.92 32.13 -17.01
C HIS A 19 -11.04 31.22 -16.14
N VAL A 20 -11.31 31.10 -14.84
CA VAL A 20 -10.61 30.18 -13.93
C VAL A 20 -11.58 29.10 -13.49
N PHE A 21 -11.26 27.86 -13.78
CA PHE A 21 -12.08 26.71 -13.42
C PHE A 21 -11.70 26.20 -12.04
N PRO A 22 -12.61 26.18 -11.05
CA PRO A 22 -12.35 25.55 -9.77
C PRO A 22 -12.37 24.03 -9.95
N LEU A 23 -11.30 23.38 -9.51
CA LEU A 23 -11.17 21.92 -9.45
C LEU A 23 -11.17 21.50 -7.99
N ILE A 24 -11.87 20.42 -7.69
CA ILE A 24 -11.96 19.86 -6.33
C ILE A 24 -11.02 18.65 -6.26
N ALA A 25 -10.00 18.76 -5.40
CA ALA A 25 -9.09 17.66 -5.11
C ALA A 25 -9.81 16.54 -4.35
N LYS A 26 -9.36 15.30 -4.56
CA LYS A 26 -9.77 14.18 -3.72
C LYS A 26 -9.31 14.38 -2.28
N LYS A 27 -10.09 13.88 -1.30
CA LYS A 27 -9.77 14.06 0.13
C LYS A 27 -8.44 13.43 0.54
N GLY A 28 -8.12 12.27 -0.02
CA GLY A 28 -6.83 11.60 0.18
C GLY A 28 -5.66 12.27 -0.54
N GLY A 29 -5.90 13.32 -1.34
CA GLY A 29 -4.87 14.02 -2.09
C GLY A 29 -4.17 13.10 -3.08
N VAL A 30 -2.85 13.27 -3.27
CA VAL A 30 -2.06 12.44 -4.21
C VAL A 30 -2.02 10.96 -3.83
N LEU A 31 -2.36 10.58 -2.60
CA LEU A 31 -2.46 9.18 -2.20
C LEU A 31 -3.73 8.50 -2.71
N GLU A 32 -4.76 9.27 -3.04
CA GLU A 32 -6.01 8.77 -3.62
C GLU A 32 -6.05 8.94 -5.15
N ARG A 33 -5.53 10.07 -5.66
CA ARG A 33 -5.42 10.37 -7.08
C ARG A 33 -4.11 11.08 -7.38
N GLU A 34 -3.28 10.49 -8.20
CA GLU A 34 -1.95 11.00 -8.58
C GLU A 34 -2.04 12.19 -9.58
N GLY A 35 -2.80 13.23 -9.21
CA GLY A 35 -3.08 14.38 -10.06
C GLY A 35 -2.42 15.68 -9.57
N HIS A 36 -2.19 16.62 -10.51
CA HIS A 36 -1.65 17.95 -10.18
C HIS A 36 -2.59 18.77 -9.30
N THR A 37 -3.90 18.57 -9.42
CA THR A 37 -4.91 19.18 -8.55
C THR A 37 -4.69 18.78 -7.09
N GLU A 38 -4.54 17.47 -6.85
CA GLU A 38 -4.28 16.90 -5.54
C GLU A 38 -2.92 17.36 -5.01
N ALA A 39 -1.89 17.32 -5.85
CA ALA A 39 -0.53 17.78 -5.49
C ALA A 39 -0.53 19.25 -5.06
N THR A 40 -1.27 20.11 -5.75
CA THR A 40 -1.39 21.54 -5.42
C THR A 40 -1.99 21.74 -4.02
N VAL A 41 -3.08 21.03 -3.72
CA VAL A 41 -3.75 21.13 -2.40
C VAL A 41 -2.88 20.53 -1.30
N ASP A 42 -2.24 19.38 -1.56
CA ASP A 42 -1.33 18.72 -0.62
C ASP A 42 -0.13 19.59 -0.26
N LEU A 43 0.47 20.26 -1.23
CA LEU A 43 1.57 21.19 -0.99
C LEU A 43 1.14 22.38 -0.12
N CYS A 44 -0.04 22.92 -0.36
CA CYS A 44 -0.59 23.99 0.49
C CYS A 44 -0.78 23.49 1.93
N ARG A 45 -1.39 22.31 2.12
CA ARG A 45 -1.59 21.69 3.43
C ARG A 45 -0.27 21.43 4.16
N LEU A 46 0.70 20.79 3.49
CA LEU A 46 2.00 20.48 4.06
C LEU A 46 2.81 21.73 4.43
N ALA A 47 2.57 22.85 3.72
CA ALA A 47 3.16 24.15 4.04
C ALA A 47 2.41 24.90 5.17
N GLY A 48 1.36 24.34 5.76
CA GLY A 48 0.53 24.99 6.79
C GLY A 48 -0.34 26.12 6.25
N LEU A 49 -0.59 26.13 4.95
CA LEU A 49 -1.43 27.12 4.27
C LEU A 49 -2.88 26.64 4.15
N LYS A 50 -3.78 27.53 3.71
CA LYS A 50 -5.13 27.14 3.31
C LYS A 50 -5.08 26.20 2.09
N GLU A 51 -5.93 25.19 2.07
CA GLU A 51 -5.95 24.11 1.08
C GLU A 51 -6.52 24.55 -0.28
N VAL A 52 -6.01 25.65 -0.80
CA VAL A 52 -6.35 26.20 -2.13
C VAL A 52 -5.09 26.72 -2.81
N GLY A 53 -4.82 26.22 -4.00
CA GLY A 53 -3.70 26.64 -4.83
C GLY A 53 -4.09 26.97 -6.26
N LEU A 54 -3.24 27.69 -6.96
CA LEU A 54 -3.33 27.90 -8.40
C LEU A 54 -2.32 26.99 -9.08
N CYS A 55 -2.77 26.20 -10.02
CA CYS A 55 -1.90 25.44 -10.91
C CYS A 55 -2.10 25.90 -12.36
N CYS A 56 -1.04 25.82 -13.16
CA CYS A 56 -1.05 26.17 -14.56
C CYS A 56 -0.03 25.32 -15.30
N GLU A 57 -0.44 24.75 -16.41
CA GLU A 57 0.44 24.04 -17.32
C GLU A 57 1.42 24.99 -17.99
N ILE A 58 2.68 24.54 -18.16
CA ILE A 58 3.71 25.30 -18.84
C ILE A 58 3.68 24.95 -20.33
N MET A 59 3.45 25.96 -21.16
CA MET A 59 3.45 25.87 -22.61
C MET A 59 4.77 26.38 -23.17
N LYS A 60 5.31 25.74 -24.19
CA LYS A 60 6.49 26.18 -24.92
C LYS A 60 6.15 27.29 -25.91
N ASP A 61 7.18 27.98 -26.42
CA ASP A 61 7.03 29.08 -27.38
C ASP A 61 6.38 28.63 -28.70
N ASP A 62 6.51 27.34 -29.05
CA ASP A 62 5.88 26.74 -30.24
C ASP A 62 4.40 26.37 -30.02
N GLY A 63 3.83 26.64 -28.83
CA GLY A 63 2.46 26.35 -28.48
C GLY A 63 2.22 24.90 -27.99
N THR A 64 3.24 24.04 -27.99
CA THR A 64 3.13 22.69 -27.41
C THR A 64 3.35 22.68 -25.92
N MET A 65 2.84 21.65 -25.22
CA MET A 65 3.00 21.55 -23.76
C MET A 65 4.42 21.12 -23.41
N ALA A 66 5.02 21.79 -22.43
CA ALA A 66 6.33 21.45 -21.90
C ALA A 66 6.33 20.04 -21.28
N ARG A 67 7.42 19.31 -21.48
CA ARG A 67 7.68 17.99 -20.93
C ARG A 67 8.81 18.07 -19.91
N LEU A 68 9.18 16.95 -19.29
CA LEU A 68 10.10 16.90 -18.17
C LEU A 68 11.39 17.72 -18.40
N ASP A 69 12.04 17.53 -19.56
CA ASP A 69 13.29 18.24 -19.88
C ASP A 69 13.09 19.74 -20.07
N ASP A 70 11.97 20.13 -20.70
CA ASP A 70 11.61 21.55 -20.88
C ASP A 70 11.35 22.20 -19.52
N VAL A 71 10.59 21.53 -18.64
CA VAL A 71 10.27 22.01 -17.30
C VAL A 71 11.51 22.11 -16.43
N ALA A 72 12.44 21.15 -16.52
CA ALA A 72 13.71 21.19 -15.80
C ALA A 72 14.57 22.39 -16.20
N ALA A 73 14.68 22.64 -17.53
CA ALA A 73 15.38 23.80 -18.04
C ALA A 73 14.72 25.11 -17.63
N PHE A 74 13.40 25.19 -17.66
CA PHE A 74 12.62 26.34 -17.22
C PHE A 74 12.82 26.60 -15.73
N ALA A 75 12.69 25.59 -14.88
CA ALA A 75 12.88 25.70 -13.43
C ALA A 75 14.28 26.22 -13.09
N LYS A 76 15.32 25.68 -13.75
CA LYS A 76 16.70 26.14 -13.58
C LYS A 76 16.89 27.60 -13.99
N ARG A 77 16.31 28.01 -15.14
CA ARG A 77 16.39 29.39 -15.64
C ARG A 77 15.77 30.41 -14.68
N HIS A 78 14.64 30.04 -14.05
CA HIS A 78 13.85 30.91 -13.20
C HIS A 78 14.09 30.72 -11.70
N GLY A 79 15.04 29.87 -11.30
CA GLY A 79 15.33 29.58 -9.89
C GLY A 79 14.16 28.94 -9.14
N LEU A 80 13.31 28.16 -9.84
CA LEU A 80 12.14 27.49 -9.26
C LEU A 80 12.51 26.14 -8.68
N LYS A 81 11.81 25.74 -7.62
CA LYS A 81 11.88 24.39 -7.07
C LYS A 81 11.08 23.44 -7.98
N MET A 82 11.57 22.24 -8.10
CA MET A 82 10.94 21.18 -8.89
C MET A 82 10.82 19.91 -8.05
N MET A 83 9.71 19.23 -8.18
CA MET A 83 9.44 17.94 -7.55
C MET A 83 8.52 17.11 -8.44
N THR A 84 8.50 15.80 -8.25
CA THR A 84 7.55 14.91 -8.92
C THR A 84 6.38 14.57 -8.00
N ILE A 85 5.23 14.18 -8.60
CA ILE A 85 4.10 13.66 -7.82
C ILE A 85 4.52 12.37 -7.10
N ALA A 86 5.37 11.54 -7.71
CA ALA A 86 5.89 10.33 -7.10
C ALA A 86 6.69 10.61 -5.81
N ASP A 87 7.53 11.67 -5.80
CA ASP A 87 8.27 12.08 -4.60
C ASP A 87 7.32 12.58 -3.51
N LEU A 88 6.26 13.30 -3.88
CA LEU A 88 5.25 13.76 -2.94
C LEU A 88 4.47 12.59 -2.32
N ILE A 89 4.11 11.60 -3.12
CA ILE A 89 3.47 10.36 -2.64
C ILE A 89 4.40 9.64 -1.65
N ALA A 90 5.67 9.44 -2.01
CA ALA A 90 6.65 8.78 -1.15
C ALA A 90 6.85 9.55 0.17
N TYR A 91 6.89 10.87 0.12
CA TYR A 91 6.97 11.72 1.31
C TYR A 91 5.72 11.55 2.20
N ARG A 92 4.52 11.70 1.62
CA ARG A 92 3.26 11.59 2.36
C ARG A 92 3.07 10.23 3.02
N ARG A 93 3.45 9.13 2.33
CA ARG A 93 3.41 7.77 2.89
C ARG A 93 4.26 7.60 4.15
N LYS A 94 5.32 8.40 4.29
CA LYS A 94 6.19 8.39 5.48
C LYS A 94 5.70 9.26 6.63
N VAL A 95 5.04 10.39 6.33
CA VAL A 95 4.71 11.40 7.33
C VAL A 95 3.23 11.38 7.74
N ASP A 96 2.34 10.94 6.86
CA ASP A 96 0.91 10.91 7.15
C ASP A 96 0.53 9.67 7.99
N LYS A 97 -0.44 9.83 8.88
CA LYS A 97 -1.05 8.69 9.55
C LYS A 97 -2.08 8.05 8.61
N LEU A 98 -1.70 6.92 8.00
CA LEU A 98 -2.49 6.23 6.96
C LEU A 98 -3.56 5.31 7.54
N VAL A 99 -3.37 4.82 8.76
CA VAL A 99 -4.27 3.84 9.39
C VAL A 99 -4.79 4.35 10.73
N GLU A 100 -5.97 3.87 11.08
CA GLU A 100 -6.64 4.16 12.35
C GLU A 100 -7.11 2.85 12.98
N LYS A 101 -6.71 2.62 14.23
CA LYS A 101 -7.22 1.49 15.02
C LYS A 101 -8.68 1.75 15.37
N VAL A 102 -9.55 0.81 15.02
CA VAL A 102 -11.01 0.95 15.19
C VAL A 102 -11.49 0.18 16.42
N GLU A 103 -11.06 -1.08 16.55
CA GLU A 103 -11.54 -1.96 17.60
C GLU A 103 -10.50 -3.03 17.92
N GLU A 104 -10.61 -3.62 19.10
CA GLU A 104 -9.81 -4.76 19.53
C GLU A 104 -10.68 -5.75 20.30
N VAL A 105 -10.59 -7.02 19.92
CA VAL A 105 -11.38 -8.09 20.54
C VAL A 105 -10.53 -9.34 20.77
N ASP A 106 -11.00 -10.21 21.64
CA ASP A 106 -10.45 -11.54 21.83
C ASP A 106 -10.94 -12.49 20.74
N LEU A 107 -10.04 -13.28 20.13
CA LEU A 107 -10.34 -14.15 18.99
C LEU A 107 -9.76 -15.57 19.20
N PRO A 108 -10.54 -16.51 19.71
CA PRO A 108 -10.17 -17.93 19.67
C PRO A 108 -10.32 -18.47 18.24
N THR A 109 -9.32 -19.20 17.77
CA THR A 109 -9.30 -19.83 16.44
C THR A 109 -8.80 -21.27 16.51
N GLY A 110 -9.00 -22.06 15.46
CA GLY A 110 -8.43 -23.41 15.35
C GLY A 110 -6.89 -23.46 15.29
N HIS A 111 -6.22 -22.30 15.10
CA HIS A 111 -4.76 -22.17 14.96
C HIS A 111 -4.12 -21.39 16.09
N GLY A 112 -4.88 -21.07 17.13
CA GLY A 112 -4.41 -20.35 18.30
C GLY A 112 -5.42 -19.32 18.82
N HIS A 113 -5.05 -18.67 19.91
CA HIS A 113 -5.86 -17.67 20.60
C HIS A 113 -5.16 -16.32 20.56
N PHE A 114 -5.79 -15.31 19.93
CA PHE A 114 -5.18 -14.03 19.61
C PHE A 114 -6.04 -12.86 20.08
N ARG A 115 -5.39 -11.74 20.35
CA ARG A 115 -6.03 -10.43 20.41
C ARG A 115 -6.10 -9.92 18.96
N LEU A 116 -7.31 -9.73 18.44
CA LEU A 116 -7.55 -9.21 17.10
C LEU A 116 -7.77 -7.72 17.15
N SER A 117 -6.91 -6.94 16.49
CA SER A 117 -7.09 -5.50 16.29
C SER A 117 -7.48 -5.22 14.86
N MET A 118 -8.52 -4.40 14.65
CA MET A 118 -8.93 -3.91 13.35
C MET A 118 -8.40 -2.51 13.12
N TYR A 119 -7.81 -2.30 11.95
CA TYR A 119 -7.31 -1.02 11.46
C TYR A 119 -8.00 -0.65 10.17
N LYS A 120 -8.38 0.61 10.02
CA LYS A 120 -9.00 1.13 8.81
C LYS A 120 -8.04 2.06 8.08
N SER A 121 -7.86 1.82 6.78
CA SER A 121 -7.12 2.74 5.90
C SER A 121 -7.86 4.07 5.79
N ARG A 122 -7.17 5.17 6.00
CA ARG A 122 -7.69 6.53 5.79
C ARG A 122 -7.76 6.92 4.32
N ILE A 123 -7.06 6.19 3.46
CA ILE A 123 -6.99 6.44 2.03
C ILE A 123 -8.04 5.63 1.28
N THR A 124 -8.01 4.31 1.46
CA THR A 124 -8.85 3.38 0.70
C THR A 124 -10.15 3.00 1.42
N GLY A 125 -10.22 3.23 2.74
CA GLY A 125 -11.29 2.74 3.60
C GLY A 125 -11.24 1.23 3.87
N LEU A 126 -10.24 0.52 3.35
CA LEU A 126 -10.08 -0.92 3.57
C LEU A 126 -9.74 -1.23 5.04
N GLU A 127 -10.20 -2.38 5.50
CA GLU A 127 -10.04 -2.84 6.86
C GLU A 127 -8.94 -3.90 6.93
N HIS A 128 -7.84 -3.58 7.63
CA HIS A 128 -6.74 -4.49 7.89
C HIS A 128 -6.86 -5.09 9.28
N LEU A 129 -6.36 -6.30 9.45
CA LEU A 129 -6.44 -7.03 10.71
C LEU A 129 -5.05 -7.35 11.24
N ALA A 130 -4.89 -7.29 12.56
CA ALA A 130 -3.69 -7.73 13.25
C ALA A 130 -4.07 -8.73 14.34
N LEU A 131 -3.63 -9.99 14.18
CA LEU A 131 -3.74 -11.03 15.19
C LEU A 131 -2.46 -10.98 16.03
N VAL A 132 -2.60 -10.65 17.30
CA VAL A 132 -1.48 -10.41 18.21
C VAL A 132 -1.51 -11.44 19.36
N LYS A 133 -0.35 -12.02 19.66
CA LYS A 133 -0.13 -12.91 20.79
C LYS A 133 0.91 -12.32 21.73
N GLY A 134 0.61 -12.33 23.00
CA GLY A 134 1.50 -11.83 24.07
C GLY A 134 1.76 -10.32 24.00
N ASP A 135 2.76 -9.85 24.77
CA ASP A 135 3.21 -8.46 24.72
C ASP A 135 4.29 -8.31 23.64
N VAL A 136 4.00 -7.49 22.63
CA VAL A 136 4.88 -7.25 21.48
C VAL A 136 5.50 -5.86 21.49
N GLY A 137 5.07 -4.97 22.39
CA GLY A 137 5.50 -3.57 22.48
C GLY A 137 6.72 -3.33 23.38
N ASP A 138 7.37 -4.36 23.89
CA ASP A 138 8.46 -4.28 24.88
C ASP A 138 9.85 -3.99 24.30
N GLY A 139 9.93 -3.70 22.99
CA GLY A 139 11.17 -3.38 22.27
C GLY A 139 12.03 -4.59 21.87
N ARG A 140 11.70 -5.80 22.29
CA ARG A 140 12.36 -7.03 21.83
C ARG A 140 11.89 -7.42 20.43
N PRO A 141 12.70 -8.14 19.62
CA PRO A 141 12.27 -8.64 18.32
C PRO A 141 11.02 -9.51 18.43
N ALA A 142 9.98 -9.24 17.64
CA ALA A 142 8.75 -10.02 17.59
C ALA A 142 8.69 -10.89 16.34
N LEU A 143 8.11 -12.09 16.44
CA LEU A 143 7.81 -12.93 15.28
C LEU A 143 6.63 -12.35 14.52
N VAL A 144 6.82 -11.96 13.24
CA VAL A 144 5.82 -11.23 12.47
C VAL A 144 5.60 -11.85 11.10
N ARG A 145 4.34 -11.99 10.72
CA ARG A 145 3.91 -12.27 9.35
C ARG A 145 3.10 -11.09 8.82
N VAL A 146 3.50 -10.51 7.70
CA VAL A 146 2.64 -9.62 6.91
C VAL A 146 2.04 -10.45 5.78
N HIS A 147 0.78 -10.84 5.94
CA HIS A 147 0.03 -11.66 5.00
C HIS A 147 -0.84 -10.77 4.13
N SER A 148 -0.72 -10.89 2.81
CA SER A 148 -1.62 -10.21 1.87
C SER A 148 -2.80 -11.13 1.57
N GLU A 149 -4.01 -10.62 1.69
CA GLU A 149 -5.27 -11.32 1.42
C GLU A 149 -5.22 -12.16 0.15
N CYS A 150 -5.74 -13.37 0.25
CA CYS A 150 -5.98 -14.26 -0.85
C CYS A 150 -7.30 -14.99 -0.60
N PHE A 151 -8.43 -14.36 -0.89
CA PHE A 151 -9.76 -14.88 -0.56
C PHE A 151 -9.95 -16.33 -1.02
N THR A 152 -9.50 -16.66 -2.23
CA THR A 152 -9.63 -18.02 -2.76
C THR A 152 -8.79 -19.03 -1.99
N GLY A 153 -7.57 -18.68 -1.56
CA GLY A 153 -6.72 -19.58 -0.78
C GLY A 153 -7.05 -19.59 0.70
N ASP A 154 -7.23 -18.40 1.29
CA ASP A 154 -7.40 -18.24 2.74
C ASP A 154 -8.78 -18.69 3.22
N VAL A 155 -9.84 -18.45 2.42
CA VAL A 155 -11.25 -18.70 2.80
C VAL A 155 -11.82 -19.94 2.08
N LEU A 156 -11.57 -20.05 0.77
CA LEU A 156 -12.15 -21.13 -0.04
C LEU A 156 -11.27 -22.38 -0.12
N GLY A 157 -10.05 -22.34 0.46
CA GLY A 157 -9.13 -23.48 0.43
C GLY A 157 -8.63 -23.85 -0.97
N SER A 158 -8.48 -22.86 -1.86
CA SER A 158 -7.99 -23.11 -3.21
C SER A 158 -6.56 -23.66 -3.19
N GLU A 159 -6.34 -24.74 -3.90
CA GLU A 159 -5.04 -25.39 -4.07
C GLU A 159 -4.18 -24.77 -5.19
N ARG A 160 -4.65 -23.70 -5.85
CA ARG A 160 -3.87 -22.95 -6.87
C ARG A 160 -2.68 -22.17 -6.29
N CYS A 161 -2.60 -22.05 -4.97
CA CYS A 161 -1.53 -21.34 -4.26
C CYS A 161 -1.37 -21.87 -2.84
N ASP A 162 -0.26 -21.48 -2.22
CA ASP A 162 0.11 -21.83 -0.85
C ASP A 162 -0.37 -20.81 0.22
N CYS A 163 -1.26 -19.85 -0.13
CA CYS A 163 -1.62 -18.72 0.74
C CYS A 163 -2.32 -19.17 2.04
N GLY A 164 -3.42 -19.93 1.94
CA GLY A 164 -4.14 -20.42 3.11
C GLY A 164 -3.25 -21.24 4.07
N PRO A 165 -2.56 -22.28 3.59
CA PRO A 165 -1.58 -23.01 4.40
C PRO A 165 -0.52 -22.12 5.03
N GLN A 166 0.01 -21.09 4.33
CA GLN A 166 0.95 -20.13 4.90
C GLN A 166 0.34 -19.28 6.02
N LEU A 167 -0.93 -18.86 5.88
CA LEU A 167 -1.63 -18.10 6.91
C LEU A 167 -1.78 -18.95 8.18
N HIS A 168 -2.27 -20.16 8.06
CA HIS A 168 -2.45 -21.09 9.18
C HIS A 168 -1.12 -21.41 9.86
N ALA A 169 -0.08 -21.74 9.09
CA ALA A 169 1.25 -22.00 9.62
C ALA A 169 1.84 -20.80 10.36
N ALA A 170 1.64 -19.58 9.85
CA ALA A 170 2.08 -18.38 10.53
C ALA A 170 1.36 -18.16 11.87
N MET A 171 0.05 -18.37 11.92
CA MET A 171 -0.73 -18.29 13.17
C MET A 171 -0.24 -19.32 14.18
N GLU A 172 -0.05 -20.58 13.78
CA GLU A 172 0.46 -21.64 14.64
C GLU A 172 1.89 -21.39 15.14
N MET A 173 2.74 -20.80 14.30
CA MET A 173 4.11 -20.41 14.70
C MET A 173 4.07 -19.32 15.77
N VAL A 174 3.23 -18.30 15.62
CA VAL A 174 3.04 -17.23 16.60
C VAL A 174 2.42 -17.76 17.90
N GLU A 175 1.43 -18.64 17.80
CA GLU A 175 0.82 -19.31 18.97
C GLU A 175 1.85 -20.11 19.77
N ARG A 176 2.67 -20.89 19.10
CA ARG A 176 3.72 -21.73 19.69
C ARG A 176 4.85 -20.91 20.33
N GLU A 177 5.23 -19.80 19.68
CA GLU A 177 6.20 -18.85 20.23
C GLU A 177 5.65 -18.13 21.47
N GLY A 178 4.32 -18.02 21.59
CA GLY A 178 3.63 -17.28 22.66
C GLY A 178 3.73 -15.77 22.52
N ARG A 179 4.39 -15.24 21.47
CA ARG A 179 4.63 -13.83 21.25
C ARG A 179 4.86 -13.51 19.78
N GLY A 180 4.06 -12.59 19.22
CA GLY A 180 4.19 -12.19 17.82
C GLY A 180 2.91 -11.62 17.24
N ALA A 181 2.92 -11.37 15.92
CA ALA A 181 1.78 -10.84 15.20
C ALA A 181 1.65 -11.40 13.79
N VAL A 182 0.40 -11.62 13.36
CA VAL A 182 0.06 -11.87 11.96
C VAL A 182 -0.80 -10.71 11.47
N LEU A 183 -0.28 -9.90 10.54
CA LEU A 183 -1.04 -8.86 9.86
C LEU A 183 -1.72 -9.43 8.65
N TYR A 184 -3.03 -9.27 8.54
CA TYR A 184 -3.83 -9.62 7.37
C TYR A 184 -4.19 -8.34 6.60
N MET A 185 -3.46 -8.12 5.49
CA MET A 185 -3.57 -6.91 4.69
C MET A 185 -4.58 -7.12 3.56
N ARG A 186 -5.62 -6.30 3.53
CA ARG A 186 -6.66 -6.33 2.48
C ARG A 186 -6.12 -5.76 1.17
N GLN A 187 -5.30 -6.54 0.48
CA GLN A 187 -4.69 -6.20 -0.81
C GLN A 187 -4.67 -7.43 -1.72
N GLU A 188 -5.88 -7.89 -2.05
CA GLU A 188 -6.15 -9.06 -2.86
C GLU A 188 -5.50 -9.00 -4.24
N GLY A 189 -5.05 -10.16 -4.73
CA GLY A 189 -4.49 -10.28 -6.08
C GLY A 189 -3.21 -9.46 -6.28
N ARG A 190 -2.41 -9.20 -5.24
CA ARG A 190 -1.27 -8.27 -5.25
C ARG A 190 -1.68 -6.81 -5.53
N GLY A 191 -2.85 -6.41 -5.04
CA GLY A 191 -3.39 -5.06 -5.18
C GLY A 191 -4.33 -4.84 -6.36
N ILE A 192 -4.56 -5.84 -7.21
CA ILE A 192 -5.48 -5.71 -8.37
C ILE A 192 -6.94 -6.02 -8.03
N GLY A 193 -7.22 -6.54 -6.82
CA GLY A 193 -8.54 -6.92 -6.37
C GLY A 193 -8.99 -8.30 -6.84
N LEU A 194 -10.09 -8.81 -6.26
CA LEU A 194 -10.59 -10.16 -6.51
C LEU A 194 -11.08 -10.35 -7.94
N GLU A 195 -11.80 -9.39 -8.50
CA GLU A 195 -12.33 -9.46 -9.86
C GLU A 195 -11.19 -9.65 -10.88
N ASN A 196 -10.20 -8.75 -10.86
CA ASN A 196 -9.06 -8.84 -11.78
C ASN A 196 -8.19 -10.09 -11.53
N LYS A 197 -8.13 -10.57 -10.29
CA LYS A 197 -7.49 -11.85 -9.98
C LYS A 197 -8.19 -13.03 -10.67
N LEU A 198 -9.52 -13.03 -10.74
CA LEU A 198 -10.26 -14.08 -11.47
C LEU A 198 -10.04 -13.96 -12.97
N HIS A 199 -9.95 -12.75 -13.52
CA HIS A 199 -9.52 -12.55 -14.91
C HIS A 199 -8.09 -13.06 -15.14
N ALA A 200 -7.16 -12.83 -14.20
CA ALA A 200 -5.81 -13.38 -14.27
C ALA A 200 -5.81 -14.92 -14.22
N TYR A 201 -6.69 -15.54 -13.43
CA TYR A 201 -6.85 -16.99 -13.44
C TYR A 201 -7.28 -17.53 -14.79
N ARG A 202 -8.20 -16.85 -15.49
CA ARG A 202 -8.59 -17.20 -16.85
C ARG A 202 -7.40 -17.14 -17.81
N LYS A 203 -6.59 -16.08 -17.71
CA LYS A 203 -5.36 -15.95 -18.52
C LYS A 203 -4.34 -17.05 -18.21
N GLN A 204 -4.25 -17.50 -16.98
CA GLN A 204 -3.40 -18.63 -16.59
C GLN A 204 -3.90 -19.96 -17.18
N GLU A 205 -5.21 -20.17 -17.29
CA GLU A 205 -5.82 -21.31 -17.98
C GLU A 205 -5.52 -21.30 -19.48
N GLU A 206 -5.34 -20.10 -20.07
CA GLU A 206 -4.90 -19.92 -21.45
C GLU A 206 -3.38 -20.12 -21.64
N GLY A 207 -2.63 -20.39 -20.57
CA GLY A 207 -1.20 -20.77 -20.62
C GLY A 207 -0.22 -19.74 -20.09
N LEU A 208 -0.65 -18.52 -19.73
CA LEU A 208 0.23 -17.51 -19.13
C LEU A 208 0.61 -17.92 -17.69
N ASP A 209 1.73 -17.39 -17.19
CA ASP A 209 2.02 -17.46 -15.77
C ASP A 209 1.39 -16.29 -14.99
N THR A 210 1.56 -16.29 -13.66
CA THR A 210 0.94 -15.29 -12.78
C THR A 210 1.42 -13.85 -13.05
N VAL A 211 2.67 -13.66 -13.48
CA VAL A 211 3.25 -12.35 -13.79
C VAL A 211 2.74 -11.88 -15.16
N GLU A 212 2.84 -12.75 -16.16
CA GLU A 212 2.37 -12.49 -17.52
C GLU A 212 0.86 -12.19 -17.56
N ALA A 213 0.07 -12.90 -16.76
CA ALA A 213 -1.38 -12.66 -16.66
C ALA A 213 -1.69 -11.26 -16.14
N ASN A 214 -0.98 -10.76 -15.12
CA ASN A 214 -1.17 -9.39 -14.63
C ASN A 214 -0.78 -8.35 -15.67
N VAL A 215 0.35 -8.52 -16.34
CA VAL A 215 0.81 -7.61 -17.39
C VAL A 215 -0.16 -7.59 -18.59
N ALA A 216 -0.69 -8.74 -18.99
CA ALA A 216 -1.69 -8.84 -20.05
C ALA A 216 -3.02 -8.13 -19.71
N LEU A 217 -3.33 -7.96 -18.43
CA LEU A 217 -4.47 -7.17 -17.94
C LEU A 217 -4.14 -5.68 -17.74
N GLY A 218 -2.91 -5.24 -18.06
CA GLY A 218 -2.48 -3.84 -17.93
C GLY A 218 -1.99 -3.45 -16.53
N PHE A 219 -1.75 -4.41 -15.62
CA PHE A 219 -1.25 -4.15 -14.29
C PHE A 219 0.25 -4.40 -14.17
N ALA A 220 0.90 -3.69 -13.25
CA ALA A 220 2.24 -4.04 -12.83
C ALA A 220 2.26 -5.43 -12.16
N PRO A 221 3.40 -6.14 -12.17
CA PRO A 221 3.54 -7.47 -11.57
C PRO A 221 3.16 -7.53 -10.07
N ASP A 222 3.38 -6.45 -9.33
CA ASP A 222 3.09 -6.32 -7.91
C ASP A 222 2.77 -4.86 -7.57
N LEU A 223 1.54 -4.58 -7.12
CA LEU A 223 1.06 -3.26 -6.72
C LEU A 223 0.91 -3.14 -5.20
N ARG A 224 1.40 -4.12 -4.42
CA ARG A 224 1.26 -4.07 -2.96
C ARG A 224 2.07 -2.94 -2.36
N ASP A 225 1.46 -2.28 -1.39
CA ASP A 225 2.09 -1.29 -0.53
C ASP A 225 2.26 -1.86 0.88
N TYR A 226 3.38 -1.55 1.50
CA TYR A 226 3.70 -2.02 2.85
C TYR A 226 3.63 -0.90 3.91
N GLY A 227 3.35 0.34 3.52
CA GLY A 227 3.30 1.50 4.41
C GLY A 227 2.24 1.40 5.50
N GLU A 228 1.02 0.99 5.13
CA GLU A 228 -0.04 0.78 6.11
C GLU A 228 0.31 -0.37 7.07
N GLY A 229 0.88 -1.46 6.54
CA GLY A 229 1.35 -2.57 7.37
C GLY A 229 2.47 -2.16 8.34
N ALA A 230 3.39 -1.32 7.90
CA ALA A 230 4.46 -0.79 8.75
C ALA A 230 3.90 0.09 9.86
N GLN A 231 2.94 0.96 9.57
CA GLN A 231 2.29 1.80 10.58
C GLN A 231 1.45 1.00 11.58
N ILE A 232 0.81 -0.09 11.15
CA ILE A 232 0.13 -1.02 12.06
C ILE A 232 1.14 -1.65 13.02
N LEU A 233 2.29 -2.11 12.53
CA LEU A 233 3.35 -2.67 13.37
C LEU A 233 3.88 -1.64 14.36
N GLU A 234 4.10 -0.40 13.91
CA GLU A 234 4.54 0.69 14.77
C GLU A 234 3.50 1.03 15.86
N ASP A 235 2.21 1.07 15.52
CA ASP A 235 1.10 1.31 16.48
C ASP A 235 0.99 0.18 17.52
N LEU A 236 1.33 -1.06 17.15
CA LEU A 236 1.46 -2.20 18.05
C LEU A 236 2.74 -2.17 18.90
N GLY A 237 3.63 -1.20 18.71
CA GLY A 237 4.91 -1.07 19.40
C GLY A 237 6.02 -1.97 18.84
N ILE A 238 5.79 -2.64 17.70
CA ILE A 238 6.76 -3.55 17.06
C ILE A 238 7.69 -2.75 16.16
N ARG A 239 8.97 -2.64 16.53
CA ARG A 239 10.00 -1.96 15.72
C ARG A 239 11.07 -2.93 15.22
N LYS A 240 11.28 -4.05 15.91
CA LYS A 240 12.23 -5.10 15.54
C LYS A 240 11.49 -6.38 15.19
N LEU A 241 11.73 -6.90 13.98
CA LEU A 241 10.99 -8.02 13.43
C LEU A 241 11.87 -9.23 13.18
N ARG A 242 11.41 -10.38 13.63
CA ARG A 242 11.74 -11.69 13.06
C ARG A 242 10.66 -11.98 12.01
N LEU A 243 10.97 -11.65 10.74
CA LEU A 243 9.95 -11.59 9.68
C LEU A 243 9.76 -12.94 8.99
N MET A 244 8.58 -13.52 9.13
CA MET A 244 8.18 -14.73 8.39
C MET A 244 7.93 -14.39 6.93
N THR A 245 8.92 -14.62 6.08
CA THR A 245 8.81 -14.35 4.63
C THR A 245 9.79 -15.16 3.80
N ASN A 246 9.35 -15.50 2.59
CA ASN A 246 10.20 -16.02 1.52
C ASN A 246 10.41 -14.98 0.40
N ASN A 247 9.82 -13.77 0.53
CA ASN A 247 9.89 -12.70 -0.47
C ASN A 247 10.84 -11.59 -0.03
N PRO A 248 12.01 -11.40 -0.67
CA PRO A 248 12.94 -10.33 -0.35
C PRO A 248 12.36 -8.92 -0.49
N CYS A 249 11.43 -8.71 -1.44
CA CYS A 249 10.80 -7.41 -1.64
C CYS A 249 9.98 -6.94 -0.42
N LYS A 250 9.45 -7.88 0.40
CA LYS A 250 8.78 -7.53 1.66
C LYS A 250 9.72 -6.96 2.70
N ILE A 251 10.97 -7.43 2.73
CA ILE A 251 12.01 -6.94 3.62
C ILE A 251 12.30 -5.47 3.30
N ALA A 252 12.70 -5.19 2.06
CA ALA A 252 12.99 -3.82 1.61
C ALA A 252 11.78 -2.88 1.77
N GLY A 253 10.57 -3.38 1.52
CA GLY A 253 9.33 -2.61 1.67
C GLY A 253 9.08 -2.15 3.11
N LEU A 254 9.36 -2.98 4.11
CA LEU A 254 9.14 -2.64 5.53
C LEU A 254 10.30 -1.79 6.09
N GLU A 255 11.55 -2.09 5.74
CA GLU A 255 12.72 -1.30 6.17
C GLU A 255 12.63 0.16 5.71
N GLY A 256 12.05 0.41 4.53
CA GLY A 256 11.81 1.75 4.01
C GLY A 256 10.93 2.64 4.92
N TYR A 257 10.21 2.04 5.87
CA TYR A 257 9.39 2.73 6.88
C TYR A 257 9.99 2.71 8.29
N GLY A 258 11.29 2.40 8.43
CA GLY A 258 11.99 2.50 9.71
C GLY A 258 11.84 1.29 10.64
N LEU A 259 11.34 0.17 10.14
CA LEU A 259 11.31 -1.11 10.85
C LEU A 259 12.64 -1.84 10.68
N GLU A 260 13.16 -2.42 11.76
CA GLU A 260 14.41 -3.21 11.75
C GLU A 260 14.08 -4.69 11.58
N ILE A 261 14.52 -5.30 10.49
CA ILE A 261 14.39 -6.74 10.26
C ILE A 261 15.63 -7.45 10.79
N VAL A 262 15.54 -7.98 12.00
CA VAL A 262 16.69 -8.65 12.67
C VAL A 262 16.90 -10.08 12.20
N GLU A 263 15.84 -10.73 11.68
CA GLU A 263 15.88 -12.11 11.22
C GLU A 263 14.82 -12.36 10.14
N ARG A 264 15.19 -13.10 9.09
CA ARG A 264 14.23 -13.70 8.17
C ARG A 264 13.89 -15.11 8.63
N VAL A 265 12.65 -15.36 8.97
CA VAL A 265 12.13 -16.69 9.32
C VAL A 265 11.48 -17.30 8.09
N PRO A 266 11.95 -18.44 7.58
CA PRO A 266 11.33 -19.09 6.42
C PRO A 266 9.94 -19.63 6.79
N ILE A 267 9.01 -19.55 5.82
CA ILE A 267 7.69 -20.13 5.91
C ILE A 267 7.40 -20.91 4.62
N VAL A 268 7.87 -22.15 4.57
CA VAL A 268 7.82 -22.99 3.38
C VAL A 268 6.71 -24.02 3.56
N ILE A 269 5.78 -24.03 2.61
CA ILE A 269 4.73 -25.04 2.49
C ILE A 269 5.13 -25.98 1.34
N PRO A 270 5.11 -27.29 1.53
CA PRO A 270 5.36 -28.24 0.45
C PRO A 270 4.40 -28.02 -0.72
N ALA A 271 4.95 -28.05 -1.94
CA ALA A 271 4.14 -27.92 -3.15
C ALA A 271 3.13 -29.06 -3.28
N ASN A 272 1.91 -28.73 -3.71
CA ASN A 272 0.88 -29.69 -4.10
C ASN A 272 0.86 -29.89 -5.63
N ALA A 273 -0.03 -30.76 -6.12
CA ALA A 273 -0.14 -31.06 -7.54
C ALA A 273 -0.61 -29.86 -8.40
N HIS A 274 -1.29 -28.87 -7.80
CA HIS A 274 -1.93 -27.75 -8.49
C HIS A 274 -1.14 -26.46 -8.40
N ASP A 275 -0.29 -26.26 -7.36
CA ASP A 275 0.43 -25.01 -7.12
C ASP A 275 1.92 -25.04 -7.52
N LYS A 276 2.45 -26.19 -7.96
CA LYS A 276 3.85 -26.34 -8.34
C LYS A 276 4.31 -25.26 -9.33
N ARG A 277 3.56 -25.04 -10.41
CA ARG A 277 3.86 -24.00 -11.42
C ARG A 277 3.84 -22.60 -10.83
N TYR A 278 2.94 -22.33 -9.92
CA TYR A 278 2.84 -21.05 -9.21
C TYR A 278 4.08 -20.80 -8.32
N LEU A 279 4.52 -21.81 -7.58
CA LEU A 279 5.73 -21.74 -6.74
C LEU A 279 7.00 -21.61 -7.58
N ASP A 280 7.09 -22.31 -8.70
CA ASP A 280 8.20 -22.18 -9.66
C ASP A 280 8.26 -20.75 -10.21
N THR A 281 7.14 -20.15 -10.62
CA THR A 281 7.07 -18.74 -11.05
C THR A 281 7.52 -17.78 -9.95
N LYS A 282 7.12 -18.01 -8.70
CA LYS A 282 7.58 -17.20 -7.56
C LYS A 282 9.10 -17.25 -7.40
N ARG A 283 9.70 -18.43 -7.52
CA ARG A 283 11.14 -18.61 -7.40
C ARG A 283 11.89 -17.96 -8.57
N GLU A 284 11.47 -18.23 -9.81
CA GLU A 284 12.21 -17.86 -11.01
C GLU A 284 12.02 -16.40 -11.42
N LYS A 285 10.79 -15.88 -11.34
CA LYS A 285 10.45 -14.53 -11.81
C LYS A 285 10.30 -13.49 -10.71
N MET A 286 10.13 -13.90 -9.45
CA MET A 286 9.90 -12.99 -8.34
C MET A 286 10.97 -13.09 -7.23
N GLY A 287 12.02 -13.88 -7.43
CA GLY A 287 13.14 -14.00 -6.51
C GLY A 287 12.79 -14.57 -5.14
N HIS A 288 11.70 -15.34 -5.00
CA HIS A 288 11.35 -15.98 -3.75
C HIS A 288 12.39 -17.06 -3.35
N ILE A 289 12.72 -17.09 -2.07
CA ILE A 289 13.61 -18.08 -1.45
C ILE A 289 12.71 -19.20 -0.90
N LEU A 290 12.45 -20.21 -1.74
CA LEU A 290 11.60 -21.37 -1.45
C LEU A 290 12.42 -22.62 -1.27
#